data_4884dab80282a0110cd5aad32ddfc2e1
#
_entry.id   4884dab80282a0110cd5aad32ddfc2e1
#
_cell.length_a   1.000
_cell.length_b   1.000
_cell.length_c   1.000
_cell.angle_alpha   90.00
_cell.angle_beta   90.00
_cell.angle_gamma   90.00
#
_symmetry.space_group_name_H-M   'P 1'
#
loop_
_entity.id
_entity.type
_entity.pdbx_description
1 polymer ?
#
loop_
_entity_poly.entity_id
_entity_poly.type
_entity_poly.pdbx_seq_one_letter_code
_entity_poly.pdbx_strand_id
1 'polypeptide(L)'
;MKYPKLRELKEAITALIKGPCTTKFPYEPHVPKEGFRGKPQFFSENCMGCAACYQVCPPRAISCEDKIEEGKAARALSIDINLCIMCGQCQMNCPTEKGIILMPEFDLATVKTRIDKQEIEKELVLCEICKAVIAPYEQMLWAAKKLGALIYSNTSLIAAYLKKLNPSPQKNDGASHLINEKPSPIEE
;
A
#
# COMPACT_ATOMS: atom_id res chain seq x y z
N MET A 1 14.32 -52.61 -0.71
CA MET A 1 14.79 -51.37 -1.33
C MET A 1 14.48 -51.44 -2.82
N LYS A 2 13.80 -50.41 -3.37
CA LYS A 2 13.59 -50.32 -4.83
C LYS A 2 14.82 -49.65 -5.45
N TYR A 3 15.36 -50.29 -6.46
CA TYR A 3 16.50 -49.69 -7.20
C TYR A 3 16.06 -48.37 -7.90
N PRO A 4 16.90 -47.35 -7.91
CA PRO A 4 16.59 -46.09 -8.61
C PRO A 4 16.43 -46.36 -10.10
N LYS A 5 15.43 -45.69 -10.71
CA LYS A 5 15.19 -45.79 -12.16
C LYS A 5 16.32 -45.04 -12.89
N LEU A 6 16.67 -45.50 -14.11
CA LEU A 6 17.67 -44.86 -14.95
C LEU A 6 17.46 -43.32 -15.15
N ARG A 7 16.18 -42.91 -15.14
CA ARG A 7 15.84 -41.48 -15.22
C ARG A 7 16.28 -40.70 -13.97
N GLU A 8 16.08 -41.28 -12.77
CA GLU A 8 16.49 -40.67 -11.51
C GLU A 8 18.01 -40.56 -11.39
N LEU A 9 18.73 -41.57 -11.89
CA LEU A 9 20.17 -41.55 -11.94
C LEU A 9 20.69 -40.46 -12.91
N LYS A 10 20.07 -40.32 -14.08
CA LYS A 10 20.40 -39.26 -15.04
C LYS A 10 20.18 -37.87 -14.47
N GLU A 11 19.06 -37.66 -13.77
CA GLU A 11 18.76 -36.38 -13.11
C GLU A 11 19.76 -36.07 -11.99
N ALA A 12 20.14 -37.05 -11.19
CA ALA A 12 21.14 -36.90 -10.14
C ALA A 12 22.52 -36.50 -10.73
N ILE A 13 22.97 -37.19 -11.79
CA ILE A 13 24.23 -36.84 -12.45
C ILE A 13 24.16 -35.45 -13.09
N THR A 14 23.02 -35.08 -13.69
CA THR A 14 22.83 -33.76 -14.25
C THR A 14 22.89 -32.67 -13.16
N ALA A 15 22.30 -32.90 -12.01
CA ALA A 15 22.34 -31.97 -10.88
C ALA A 15 23.74 -31.80 -10.31
N LEU A 16 24.53 -32.88 -10.27
CA LEU A 16 25.94 -32.82 -9.85
C LEU A 16 26.80 -31.97 -10.80
N ILE A 17 26.58 -32.12 -12.13
CA ILE A 17 27.38 -31.41 -13.15
C ILE A 17 26.93 -29.95 -13.27
N LYS A 18 25.61 -29.66 -13.31
CA LYS A 18 25.07 -28.30 -13.49
C LYS A 18 25.05 -27.48 -12.21
N GLY A 19 25.12 -28.12 -11.04
CA GLY A 19 24.98 -27.47 -9.76
C GLY A 19 23.54 -27.09 -9.42
N PRO A 20 23.31 -26.32 -8.35
CA PRO A 20 21.97 -25.93 -7.88
C PRO A 20 21.32 -24.95 -8.86
N CYS A 21 20.02 -25.12 -9.07
CA CYS A 21 19.19 -24.22 -9.88
C CYS A 21 18.76 -22.95 -9.14
N THR A 22 19.01 -22.88 -7.84
CA THR A 22 18.63 -21.77 -6.97
C THR A 22 19.65 -20.64 -7.03
N THR A 23 19.20 -19.42 -6.73
CA THR A 23 20.09 -18.28 -6.54
C THR A 23 20.95 -18.48 -5.29
N LYS A 24 22.11 -17.89 -5.26
CA LYS A 24 23.03 -17.99 -4.08
C LYS A 24 22.68 -16.97 -2.98
N PHE A 25 21.47 -16.48 -2.95
CA PHE A 25 20.97 -15.63 -1.86
C PHE A 25 21.03 -16.40 -0.51
N PRO A 26 21.46 -15.78 0.61
CA PRO A 26 21.82 -14.37 0.81
C PRO A 26 23.32 -14.04 0.53
N TYR A 27 24.12 -14.98 0.12
CA TYR A 27 25.58 -14.78 -0.12
C TYR A 27 25.87 -13.84 -1.29
N GLU A 28 24.99 -13.86 -2.31
CA GLU A 28 25.04 -12.94 -3.44
C GLU A 28 23.75 -12.12 -3.48
N PRO A 29 23.80 -10.79 -3.71
CA PRO A 29 22.62 -9.96 -3.81
C PRO A 29 21.75 -10.45 -4.99
N HIS A 30 20.45 -10.51 -4.76
CA HIS A 30 19.50 -10.93 -5.78
C HIS A 30 18.56 -9.79 -6.11
N VAL A 31 18.46 -9.44 -7.38
CA VAL A 31 17.49 -8.47 -7.88
C VAL A 31 16.32 -9.23 -8.48
N PRO A 32 15.09 -9.05 -7.96
CA PRO A 32 13.90 -9.68 -8.51
C PRO A 32 13.65 -9.22 -9.95
N LYS A 33 13.09 -10.11 -10.77
CA LYS A 33 12.68 -9.78 -12.13
C LYS A 33 11.51 -8.79 -12.14
N GLU A 34 11.36 -8.07 -13.25
CA GLU A 34 10.18 -7.22 -13.49
C GLU A 34 8.88 -8.01 -13.29
N GLY A 35 7.90 -7.38 -12.66
CA GLY A 35 6.63 -8.03 -12.32
C GLY A 35 6.65 -8.87 -11.04
N PHE A 36 7.77 -8.91 -10.31
CA PHE A 36 7.80 -9.53 -9.00
C PHE A 36 6.84 -8.83 -8.03
N ARG A 37 6.04 -9.62 -7.32
CA ARG A 37 5.06 -9.11 -6.35
C ARG A 37 5.63 -9.22 -4.94
N GLY A 38 6.33 -8.18 -4.51
CA GLY A 38 6.83 -8.11 -3.14
C GLY A 38 5.87 -7.35 -2.22
N LYS A 39 6.41 -6.69 -1.21
CA LYS A 39 5.67 -6.00 -0.18
C LYS A 39 4.82 -4.86 -0.74
N PRO A 40 3.50 -4.81 -0.47
CA PRO A 40 2.67 -3.65 -0.82
C PRO A 40 3.05 -2.44 0.03
N GLN A 41 3.09 -1.27 -0.60
CA GLN A 41 3.38 0.00 0.05
C GLN A 41 2.35 1.05 -0.33
N PHE A 42 1.88 1.81 0.67
CA PHE A 42 1.04 2.98 0.46
C PHE A 42 1.87 4.19 0.06
N PHE A 43 1.33 4.95 -0.90
CA PHE A 43 1.84 6.26 -1.29
C PHE A 43 0.81 7.32 -0.93
N SER A 44 1.04 8.02 0.19
CA SER A 44 0.09 8.97 0.74
C SER A 44 -0.32 10.06 -0.26
N GLU A 45 0.61 10.56 -1.07
CA GLU A 45 0.34 11.60 -2.08
C GLU A 45 -0.66 11.15 -3.15
N ASN A 46 -0.68 9.86 -3.48
CA ASN A 46 -1.52 9.30 -4.54
C ASN A 46 -2.75 8.56 -4.00
N CYS A 47 -2.76 8.25 -2.71
CA CYS A 47 -3.88 7.56 -2.07
C CYS A 47 -4.98 8.54 -1.71
N MET A 48 -6.19 8.30 -2.20
CA MET A 48 -7.37 9.12 -1.88
C MET A 48 -8.21 8.59 -0.71
N GLY A 49 -7.79 7.52 -0.04
CA GLY A 49 -8.51 6.99 1.13
C GLY A 49 -9.82 6.25 0.84
N CYS A 50 -10.06 5.79 -0.39
CA CYS A 50 -11.33 5.19 -0.79
C CYS A 50 -11.62 3.80 -0.21
N ALA A 51 -10.65 3.18 0.47
CA ALA A 51 -10.74 1.83 1.05
C ALA A 51 -11.02 0.68 0.04
N ALA A 52 -10.87 0.88 -1.28
CA ALA A 52 -11.05 -0.19 -2.26
C ALA A 52 -10.08 -1.36 -1.99
N CYS A 53 -8.82 -1.05 -1.65
CA CYS A 53 -7.81 -2.05 -1.31
C CYS A 53 -8.20 -2.91 -0.08
N TYR A 54 -8.88 -2.34 0.91
CA TYR A 54 -9.43 -3.06 2.05
C TYR A 54 -10.52 -4.05 1.62
N GLN A 55 -11.45 -3.60 0.76
CA GLN A 55 -12.59 -4.42 0.31
C GLN A 55 -12.16 -5.63 -0.52
N VAL A 56 -11.13 -5.49 -1.34
CA VAL A 56 -10.66 -6.55 -2.24
C VAL A 56 -9.58 -7.44 -1.64
N CYS A 57 -9.19 -7.22 -0.39
CA CYS A 57 -8.11 -7.97 0.27
C CYS A 57 -8.59 -9.37 0.71
N PRO A 58 -8.16 -10.49 0.08
CA PRO A 58 -8.64 -11.82 0.43
C PRO A 58 -8.29 -12.22 1.87
N PRO A 59 -7.03 -12.06 2.34
CA PRO A 59 -6.66 -12.42 3.71
C PRO A 59 -7.02 -11.34 4.74
N ARG A 60 -7.69 -10.23 4.33
CA ARG A 60 -7.99 -9.08 5.20
C ARG A 60 -6.76 -8.51 5.92
N ALA A 61 -5.63 -8.50 5.21
CA ALA A 61 -4.38 -7.93 5.70
C ALA A 61 -4.41 -6.40 5.77
N ILE A 62 -5.37 -5.75 5.11
CA ILE A 62 -5.57 -4.30 5.15
C ILE A 62 -6.73 -4.02 6.08
N SER A 63 -6.56 -3.10 7.03
CA SER A 63 -7.63 -2.57 7.87
C SER A 63 -7.98 -1.14 7.47
N CYS A 64 -9.22 -0.75 7.76
CA CYS A 64 -9.76 0.58 7.51
C CYS A 64 -10.58 1.00 8.72
N GLU A 65 -10.15 2.05 9.40
CA GLU A 65 -10.79 2.57 10.60
C GLU A 65 -11.04 4.07 10.44
N ASP A 66 -12.26 4.49 10.72
CA ASP A 66 -12.64 5.91 10.73
C ASP A 66 -12.58 6.42 12.18
N LYS A 67 -11.63 7.30 12.44
CA LYS A 67 -11.45 7.97 13.76
C LYS A 67 -12.15 9.32 13.70
N ILE A 68 -13.12 9.52 14.57
CA ILE A 68 -13.86 10.78 14.67
C ILE A 68 -13.60 11.33 16.07
N GLU A 69 -12.80 12.38 16.16
CA GLU A 69 -12.49 13.11 17.37
C GLU A 69 -13.10 14.52 17.29
N GLU A 70 -13.23 15.20 18.42
CA GLU A 70 -13.77 16.55 18.45
C GLU A 70 -12.98 17.50 17.53
N GLY A 71 -13.57 17.80 16.35
CA GLY A 71 -13.01 18.73 15.36
C GLY A 71 -12.12 18.12 14.28
N LYS A 72 -11.77 16.85 14.36
CA LYS A 72 -10.98 16.15 13.31
C LYS A 72 -11.58 14.77 13.03
N ALA A 73 -11.74 14.45 11.77
CA ALA A 73 -12.15 13.11 11.35
C ALA A 73 -11.16 12.61 10.30
N ALA A 74 -10.63 11.42 10.53
CA ALA A 74 -9.64 10.82 9.67
C ALA A 74 -9.92 9.33 9.45
N ARG A 75 -9.63 8.86 8.25
CA ARG A 75 -9.61 7.43 7.90
C ARG A 75 -8.19 6.92 7.98
N ALA A 76 -7.95 5.97 8.85
CA ALA A 76 -6.70 5.24 8.95
C ALA A 76 -6.79 3.97 8.09
N LEU A 77 -5.83 3.80 7.18
CA LEU A 77 -5.64 2.57 6.41
C LEU A 77 -4.31 1.96 6.83
N SER A 78 -4.30 0.72 7.26
CA SER A 78 -3.06 0.03 7.64
C SER A 78 -2.93 -1.33 6.99
N ILE A 79 -1.69 -1.78 6.76
CA ILE A 79 -1.37 -3.08 6.18
C ILE A 79 -0.60 -3.91 7.22
N ASP A 80 -1.09 -5.10 7.50
CA ASP A 80 -0.35 -6.12 8.25
C ASP A 80 0.34 -7.07 7.26
N ILE A 81 1.65 -6.90 7.13
CA ILE A 81 2.46 -7.70 6.19
C ILE A 81 2.50 -9.18 6.59
N ASN A 82 2.32 -9.51 7.88
CA ASN A 82 2.31 -10.90 8.33
C ASN A 82 1.10 -11.68 7.82
N LEU A 83 -0.01 -11.01 7.50
CA LEU A 83 -1.20 -11.61 6.92
C LEU A 83 -1.21 -11.52 5.39
N CYS A 84 -0.37 -10.67 4.79
CA CYS A 84 -0.39 -10.39 3.37
C CYS A 84 0.17 -11.56 2.55
N ILE A 85 -0.61 -12.03 1.56
CA ILE A 85 -0.18 -13.07 0.61
C ILE A 85 0.38 -12.50 -0.70
N MET A 86 0.62 -11.21 -0.79
CA MET A 86 1.22 -10.50 -1.93
C MET A 86 0.51 -10.77 -3.27
N CYS A 87 -0.82 -10.97 -3.23
CA CYS A 87 -1.63 -11.32 -4.40
C CYS A 87 -1.80 -10.19 -5.43
N GLY A 88 -1.54 -8.92 -5.06
CA GLY A 88 -1.64 -7.76 -5.93
C GLY A 88 -3.05 -7.22 -6.16
N GLN A 89 -4.10 -7.77 -5.54
CA GLN A 89 -5.48 -7.30 -5.74
C GLN A 89 -5.66 -5.84 -5.32
N CYS A 90 -4.99 -5.41 -4.25
CA CYS A 90 -5.02 -4.03 -3.77
C CYS A 90 -4.49 -3.04 -4.83
N GLN A 91 -3.39 -3.38 -5.51
CA GLN A 91 -2.82 -2.55 -6.57
C GLN A 91 -3.71 -2.53 -7.81
N MET A 92 -4.21 -3.70 -8.25
CA MET A 92 -5.05 -3.80 -9.46
C MET A 92 -6.38 -3.06 -9.33
N ASN A 93 -6.94 -3.00 -8.12
CA ASN A 93 -8.22 -2.34 -7.87
C ASN A 93 -8.07 -0.92 -7.31
N CYS A 94 -6.87 -0.35 -7.32
CA CYS A 94 -6.65 1.02 -6.89
C CYS A 94 -7.11 2.01 -7.95
N PRO A 95 -8.14 2.86 -7.70
CA PRO A 95 -8.67 3.78 -8.72
C PRO A 95 -7.67 4.87 -9.15
N THR A 96 -6.67 5.14 -8.33
CA THR A 96 -5.58 6.09 -8.65
C THR A 96 -4.39 5.40 -9.32
N GLU A 97 -4.37 4.05 -9.39
CA GLU A 97 -3.30 3.20 -9.93
C GLU A 97 -1.96 3.32 -9.19
N LYS A 98 -1.77 4.39 -8.42
CA LYS A 98 -0.52 4.74 -7.72
C LYS A 98 -0.66 4.88 -6.21
N GLY A 99 -1.86 4.68 -5.66
CA GLY A 99 -2.11 4.84 -4.22
C GLY A 99 -1.54 3.70 -3.36
N ILE A 100 -1.44 2.50 -3.95
CA ILE A 100 -0.80 1.33 -3.34
C ILE A 100 -0.11 0.54 -4.45
N ILE A 101 1.17 0.22 -4.26
CA ILE A 101 1.99 -0.47 -5.26
C ILE A 101 2.76 -1.59 -4.55
N LEU A 102 2.94 -2.72 -5.24
CA LEU A 102 3.81 -3.80 -4.77
C LEU A 102 5.26 -3.46 -5.13
N MET A 103 6.08 -3.30 -4.10
CA MET A 103 7.51 -3.03 -4.24
C MET A 103 8.28 -4.33 -4.52
N PRO A 104 9.45 -4.28 -5.16
CA PRO A 104 10.27 -5.47 -5.41
C PRO A 104 10.96 -6.02 -4.16
N GLU A 105 10.65 -5.49 -2.98
CA GLU A 105 11.20 -5.92 -1.71
C GLU A 105 10.68 -7.32 -1.34
N PHE A 106 11.58 -8.29 -1.22
CA PHE A 106 11.24 -9.69 -0.94
C PHE A 106 11.88 -10.23 0.34
N ASP A 107 12.99 -9.63 0.79
CA ASP A 107 13.65 -10.04 2.03
C ASP A 107 12.97 -9.39 3.23
N LEU A 108 11.92 -10.05 3.69
CA LEU A 108 11.10 -9.64 4.82
C LEU A 108 11.38 -10.48 6.07
N ALA A 109 12.42 -11.31 6.03
CA ALA A 109 12.80 -12.13 7.17
C ALA A 109 13.28 -11.26 8.33
N THR A 110 12.69 -11.44 9.51
CA THR A 110 13.03 -10.68 10.71
C THR A 110 12.95 -11.56 11.93
N VAL A 111 13.84 -11.29 12.90
CA VAL A 111 13.81 -11.90 14.23
C VAL A 111 12.75 -11.25 15.13
N LYS A 112 12.27 -10.07 14.75
CA LYS A 112 11.20 -9.37 15.47
C LYS A 112 9.88 -10.09 15.26
N THR A 113 9.08 -10.17 16.31
CA THR A 113 7.77 -10.88 16.31
C THR A 113 6.77 -10.28 15.33
N ARG A 114 6.92 -9.01 14.96
CA ARG A 114 6.05 -8.31 14.00
C ARG A 114 6.88 -7.41 13.10
N ILE A 115 6.56 -7.43 11.81
CA ILE A 115 7.00 -6.42 10.87
C ILE A 115 6.15 -5.16 11.12
N ASP A 116 6.77 -3.99 11.05
CA ASP A 116 6.09 -2.73 11.27
C ASP A 116 4.90 -2.58 10.31
N LYS A 117 3.74 -2.23 10.87
CA LYS A 117 2.55 -1.92 10.08
C LYS A 117 2.78 -0.62 9.34
N GLN A 118 2.48 -0.61 8.06
CA GLN A 118 2.34 0.64 7.32
C GLN A 118 0.96 1.23 7.58
N GLU A 119 0.90 2.48 7.96
CA GLU A 119 -0.34 3.21 8.20
C GLU A 119 -0.32 4.54 7.47
N ILE A 120 -1.46 4.92 6.89
CA ILE A 120 -1.71 6.25 6.33
C ILE A 120 -3.04 6.76 6.84
N GLU A 121 -3.12 8.07 7.06
CA GLU A 121 -4.35 8.75 7.46
C GLU A 121 -4.81 9.71 6.38
N LYS A 122 -6.13 9.79 6.18
CA LYS A 122 -6.81 10.65 5.22
C LYS A 122 -7.95 11.39 5.86
N GLU A 123 -8.01 12.71 5.65
CA GLU A 123 -9.07 13.58 6.17
C GLU A 123 -10.44 13.12 5.67
N LEU A 124 -11.42 13.04 6.57
CA LEU A 124 -12.81 12.72 6.28
C LEU A 124 -13.65 13.99 6.28
N VAL A 125 -14.59 14.05 5.34
CA VAL A 125 -15.64 15.06 5.32
C VAL A 125 -16.86 14.53 6.05
N LEU A 126 -17.29 15.25 7.08
CA LEU A 126 -18.47 14.95 7.87
C LEU A 126 -19.65 15.82 7.43
N CYS A 127 -20.84 15.29 7.58
CA CYS A 127 -22.08 16.08 7.45
C CYS A 127 -22.14 17.12 8.57
N GLU A 128 -22.42 18.37 8.25
CA GLU A 128 -22.53 19.45 9.25
C GLU A 128 -23.70 19.23 10.22
N ILE A 129 -24.77 18.59 9.78
CA ILE A 129 -25.99 18.38 10.55
C ILE A 129 -25.88 17.14 11.44
N CYS A 130 -25.65 15.97 10.83
CA CYS A 130 -25.70 14.68 11.55
C CYS A 130 -24.32 14.11 11.91
N LYS A 131 -23.23 14.77 11.52
CA LYS A 131 -21.85 14.33 11.73
C LYS A 131 -21.49 12.96 11.12
N ALA A 132 -22.35 12.41 10.28
CA ALA A 132 -22.04 11.18 9.55
C ALA A 132 -20.91 11.40 8.55
N VAL A 133 -20.10 10.37 8.35
CA VAL A 133 -19.02 10.37 7.36
C VAL A 133 -19.62 10.40 5.94
N ILE A 134 -19.23 11.39 5.15
CA ILE A 134 -19.62 11.48 3.74
C ILE A 134 -18.61 10.72 2.88
N ALA A 135 -17.37 11.14 2.88
CA ALA A 135 -16.26 10.53 2.14
C ALA A 135 -14.90 11.13 2.58
N PRO A 136 -13.77 10.49 2.22
CA PRO A 136 -12.47 11.12 2.30
C PRO A 136 -12.40 12.37 1.41
N TYR A 137 -11.79 13.43 1.93
CA TYR A 137 -11.70 14.71 1.21
C TYR A 137 -11.01 14.57 -0.17
N GLU A 138 -9.91 13.84 -0.22
CA GLU A 138 -9.17 13.62 -1.47
C GLU A 138 -9.96 12.77 -2.47
N GLN A 139 -10.82 11.86 -2.01
CA GLN A 139 -11.72 11.10 -2.87
C GLN A 139 -12.76 12.02 -3.52
N MET A 140 -13.30 12.98 -2.77
CA MET A 140 -14.23 13.97 -3.30
C MET A 140 -13.57 14.84 -4.37
N LEU A 141 -12.33 15.26 -4.13
CA LEU A 141 -11.55 16.03 -5.12
C LEU A 141 -11.24 15.23 -6.38
N TRP A 142 -10.91 13.94 -6.22
CA TRP A 142 -10.67 13.05 -7.35
C TRP A 142 -11.94 12.87 -8.18
N ALA A 143 -13.09 12.62 -7.52
CA ALA A 143 -14.39 12.51 -8.18
C ALA A 143 -14.75 13.81 -8.90
N ALA A 144 -14.55 14.96 -8.27
CA ALA A 144 -14.79 16.26 -8.87
C ALA A 144 -13.98 16.49 -10.16
N LYS A 145 -12.69 16.11 -10.15
CA LYS A 145 -11.84 16.18 -11.35
C LYS A 145 -12.34 15.27 -12.47
N LYS A 146 -12.85 14.08 -12.15
CA LYS A 146 -13.38 13.14 -13.15
C LYS A 146 -14.72 13.60 -13.74
N LEU A 147 -15.58 14.21 -12.93
CA LEU A 147 -16.89 14.69 -13.33
C LEU A 147 -16.85 16.01 -14.14
N GLY A 148 -15.79 16.81 -13.97
CA GLY A 148 -15.66 18.09 -14.64
C GLY A 148 -16.86 19.00 -14.38
N ALA A 149 -17.54 19.47 -15.43
CA ALA A 149 -18.70 20.37 -15.31
C ALA A 149 -19.90 19.76 -14.56
N LEU A 150 -20.03 18.44 -14.49
CA LEU A 150 -21.11 17.76 -13.77
C LEU A 150 -21.02 17.92 -12.25
N ILE A 151 -19.92 18.44 -11.73
CA ILE A 151 -19.75 18.74 -10.30
C ILE A 151 -20.85 19.70 -9.80
N TYR A 152 -21.33 20.61 -10.63
CA TYR A 152 -22.34 21.60 -10.27
C TYR A 152 -23.72 21.01 -9.93
N SER A 153 -23.96 19.75 -10.22
CA SER A 153 -25.19 19.04 -9.82
C SER A 153 -25.10 18.49 -8.37
N ASN A 154 -23.93 18.55 -7.72
CA ASN A 154 -23.72 17.98 -6.38
C ASN A 154 -23.09 19.01 -5.43
N THR A 155 -23.87 19.50 -4.48
CA THR A 155 -23.48 20.56 -3.55
C THR A 155 -22.31 20.15 -2.64
N SER A 156 -22.22 18.90 -2.22
CA SER A 156 -21.12 18.39 -1.38
C SER A 156 -19.79 18.41 -2.12
N LEU A 157 -19.78 18.04 -3.41
CA LEU A 157 -18.59 18.08 -4.25
C LEU A 157 -18.14 19.52 -4.53
N ILE A 158 -19.08 20.43 -4.76
CA ILE A 158 -18.78 21.87 -4.92
C ILE A 158 -18.15 22.39 -3.64
N ALA A 159 -18.74 22.12 -2.48
CA ALA A 159 -18.22 22.59 -1.19
C ALA A 159 -16.79 22.09 -0.93
N ALA A 160 -16.50 20.82 -1.19
CA ALA A 160 -15.15 20.26 -1.07
C ALA A 160 -14.16 20.91 -2.06
N TYR A 161 -14.59 21.19 -3.28
CA TYR A 161 -13.77 21.84 -4.29
C TYR A 161 -13.47 23.30 -3.94
N LEU A 162 -14.46 24.04 -3.46
CA LEU A 162 -14.30 25.43 -3.01
C LEU A 162 -13.36 25.54 -1.79
N LYS A 163 -13.43 24.59 -0.85
CA LYS A 163 -12.49 24.51 0.27
C LYS A 163 -11.04 24.39 -0.21
N LYS A 164 -10.80 23.69 -1.30
CA LYS A 164 -9.48 23.60 -1.93
C LYS A 164 -9.01 24.93 -2.53
N LEU A 165 -9.93 25.68 -3.18
CA LEU A 165 -9.61 26.97 -3.80
C LEU A 165 -9.36 28.07 -2.75
N ASN A 166 -10.01 27.97 -1.59
CA ASN A 166 -9.90 28.91 -0.49
C ASN A 166 -9.49 28.17 0.78
N PRO A 167 -8.22 27.75 0.91
CA PRO A 167 -7.76 27.10 2.11
C PRO A 167 -7.83 28.09 3.25
N SER A 168 -8.78 27.89 4.19
CA SER A 168 -8.72 28.60 5.47
C SER A 168 -7.35 28.33 6.12
N PRO A 169 -6.70 29.30 6.75
CA PRO A 169 -5.40 29.12 7.35
C PRO A 169 -5.48 27.99 8.37
N GLN A 170 -4.92 26.84 8.02
CA GLN A 170 -4.76 25.73 8.95
C GLN A 170 -3.74 26.18 9.97
N LYS A 171 -4.12 26.18 11.26
CA LYS A 171 -3.16 26.22 12.36
C LYS A 171 -2.21 25.04 12.15
N ASN A 172 -0.96 25.39 11.83
CA ASN A 172 0.15 24.42 11.77
C ASN A 172 0.44 23.96 13.20
N ASP A 173 -0.31 22.97 13.67
CA ASP A 173 0.13 22.18 14.81
C ASP A 173 1.08 21.13 14.27
N GLY A 174 2.36 21.31 14.61
CA GLY A 174 3.50 20.59 14.07
C GLY A 174 3.34 19.07 14.12
N ALA A 175 3.53 18.48 12.98
CA ALA A 175 3.94 17.11 12.84
C ALA A 175 5.08 17.05 11.82
N SER A 176 6.24 17.54 12.26
CA SER A 176 7.51 17.12 11.74
C SER A 176 7.86 15.76 12.32
N HIS A 177 7.74 14.72 11.57
CA HIS A 177 8.51 13.51 11.79
C HIS A 177 8.84 12.87 10.44
N LEU A 178 9.99 13.29 9.92
CA LEU A 178 11.19 12.50 9.69
C LEU A 178 10.97 11.20 8.91
N ILE A 179 11.16 11.32 7.61
CA ILE A 179 11.72 10.20 6.85
C ILE A 179 12.99 10.75 6.18
N ASN A 180 14.09 10.68 6.89
CA ASN A 180 15.44 10.74 6.38
C ASN A 180 16.16 9.49 6.87
N GLU A 181 16.07 8.41 6.12
CA GLU A 181 17.11 7.40 6.10
C GLU A 181 17.63 7.27 4.69
N LYS A 182 18.79 7.90 4.48
CA LYS A 182 19.66 7.64 3.35
C LYS A 182 20.07 6.17 3.37
N PRO A 183 20.11 5.48 2.21
CA PRO A 183 20.79 4.22 2.12
C PRO A 183 22.29 4.44 2.40
N SER A 184 22.83 3.67 3.33
CA SER A 184 24.26 3.61 3.61
C SER A 184 25.02 3.16 2.36
N PRO A 185 26.20 3.75 2.07
CA PRO A 185 27.04 3.29 0.97
C PRO A 185 27.59 1.90 1.30
N ILE A 186 27.56 1.03 0.31
CA ILE A 186 28.27 -0.25 0.32
C ILE A 186 29.75 0.11 0.19
N GLU A 187 30.51 -0.10 1.27
CA GLU A 187 31.96 -0.07 1.20
C GLU A 187 32.46 -1.33 0.46
N GLU A 188 33.45 -1.11 -0.39
CA GLU A 188 34.14 -2.09 -1.22
C GLU A 188 34.89 -3.16 -0.42
#